data_47facd242762a9a3aad7c8391415d220
#
_entry.id   47facd242762a9a3aad7c8391415d220
#
_cell.length_a   1.000
_cell.length_b   1.000
_cell.length_c   1.000
_cell.angle_alpha   90.00
_cell.angle_beta   90.00
_cell.angle_gamma   90.00
#
_symmetry.space_group_name_H-M   'P 1'
#
loop_
_entity.id
_entity.type
_entity.pdbx_description
1 polymer ?
#
loop_
_entity_poly.entity_id
_entity_poly.type
_entity_poly.pdbx_seq_one_letter_code
_entity_poly.pdbx_strand_id
1 'polypeptide(L)'
;SSDPYADFSADPNAAPKYENWYEAATLVKELLDTAYMGYLDKDFTAAADNLETAYYSVYEESGLSHRIYTDLSLSDRLNMETQFSSLRSLTATAEEKYQKNKYRTSTDAAKNAILKLARRIDEKTAEATAEEAGEAAEAETVEAPKQSDPRLLTFLGAFGIIVREGLEAILVIAA
;
A
#
# COMPACT_ATOMS: atom_id res chain seq x y z
N SER A 1 29.94 -5.42 -7.49
CA SER A 1 28.53 -5.84 -7.57
C SER A 1 27.69 -4.69 -7.06
N SER A 2 27.27 -3.82 -7.96
CA SER A 2 26.36 -2.72 -7.63
C SER A 2 24.96 -3.32 -7.45
N ASP A 3 24.37 -3.07 -6.30
CA ASP A 3 22.99 -3.40 -5.99
C ASP A 3 22.09 -2.59 -6.96
N PRO A 4 21.33 -3.23 -7.85
CA PRO A 4 20.48 -2.52 -8.80
C PRO A 4 19.33 -1.77 -8.11
N TYR A 5 19.15 -1.90 -6.79
CA TYR A 5 18.13 -1.24 -5.98
C TYR A 5 18.69 -0.09 -5.12
N ALA A 6 20.01 0.20 -5.19
CA ALA A 6 20.62 1.27 -4.39
C ALA A 6 20.26 2.69 -4.84
N ASP A 7 19.57 2.86 -5.98
CA ASP A 7 19.29 4.17 -6.57
C ASP A 7 17.83 4.66 -6.34
N PHE A 8 17.06 3.94 -5.53
CA PHE A 8 15.75 4.40 -5.06
C PHE A 8 15.87 5.15 -3.73
N SER A 9 16.66 6.19 -3.68
CA SER A 9 16.48 7.22 -2.66
C SER A 9 15.33 8.15 -3.12
N ALA A 10 14.09 7.75 -2.85
CA ALA A 10 13.04 8.73 -2.73
C ALA A 10 13.57 9.82 -1.79
N ASP A 11 13.58 11.09 -2.22
CA ASP A 11 13.99 12.20 -1.37
C ASP A 11 13.21 12.09 -0.05
N PRO A 12 13.86 11.85 1.10
CA PRO A 12 13.14 11.68 2.37
C PRO A 12 12.38 12.95 2.78
N ASN A 13 12.61 14.08 2.10
CA ASN A 13 11.92 15.35 2.30
C ASN A 13 10.85 15.62 1.23
N ALA A 14 10.69 14.76 0.22
CA ALA A 14 9.58 14.90 -0.71
C ALA A 14 8.26 14.58 0.01
N ALA A 15 7.27 15.48 -0.13
CA ALA A 15 5.94 15.20 0.37
C ALA A 15 5.41 13.89 -0.24
N PRO A 16 4.77 13.01 0.55
CA PRO A 16 4.24 11.77 0.02
C PRO A 16 3.26 12.08 -1.11
N LYS A 17 3.43 11.41 -2.25
CA LYS A 17 2.59 11.58 -3.45
C LYS A 17 1.15 11.09 -3.20
N TYR A 18 0.97 10.24 -2.19
CA TYR A 18 -0.30 9.59 -1.82
C TYR A 18 -0.51 9.73 -0.32
N GLU A 19 -1.77 9.86 0.12
CA GLU A 19 -2.13 9.93 1.54
C GLU A 19 -1.87 8.62 2.28
N ASN A 20 -2.03 7.49 1.58
CA ASN A 20 -1.78 6.14 2.08
C ASN A 20 -1.45 5.19 0.92
N TRP A 21 -1.02 3.99 1.24
CA TRP A 21 -0.64 2.98 0.25
C TRP A 21 -1.84 2.41 -0.51
N TYR A 22 -3.00 2.41 0.12
CA TYR A 22 -4.25 2.00 -0.53
C TYR A 22 -4.64 2.95 -1.67
N GLU A 23 -4.37 4.24 -1.55
CA GLU A 23 -4.58 5.22 -2.64
C GLU A 23 -3.67 4.92 -3.83
N ALA A 24 -2.38 4.65 -3.60
CA ALA A 24 -1.45 4.24 -4.66
C ALA A 24 -1.91 2.94 -5.35
N ALA A 25 -2.32 1.95 -4.57
CA ALA A 25 -2.84 0.69 -5.10
C ALA A 25 -4.15 0.86 -5.87
N THR A 26 -4.99 1.82 -5.49
CA THR A 26 -6.22 2.16 -6.23
C THR A 26 -5.90 2.71 -7.61
N LEU A 27 -4.87 3.55 -7.74
CA LEU A 27 -4.42 4.04 -9.05
C LEU A 27 -3.85 2.90 -9.91
N VAL A 28 -3.09 1.97 -9.33
CA VAL A 28 -2.66 0.75 -10.04
C VAL A 28 -3.87 -0.03 -10.55
N LYS A 29 -4.88 -0.23 -9.72
CA LYS A 29 -6.13 -0.91 -10.10
C LYS A 29 -6.82 -0.23 -11.27
N GLU A 30 -6.95 1.11 -11.26
CA GLU A 30 -7.58 1.88 -12.32
C GLU A 30 -6.83 1.76 -13.66
N LEU A 31 -5.49 1.80 -13.60
CA LEU A 31 -4.65 1.59 -14.78
C LEU A 31 -4.74 0.16 -15.33
N LEU A 32 -4.85 -0.84 -14.45
CA LEU A 32 -5.09 -2.23 -14.87
C LEU A 32 -6.48 -2.42 -15.50
N ASP A 33 -7.50 -1.72 -15.01
CA ASP A 33 -8.83 -1.71 -15.63
C ASP A 33 -8.78 -1.06 -17.01
N THR A 34 -8.05 0.05 -17.17
CA THR A 34 -7.85 0.72 -18.46
C THR A 34 -7.06 -0.16 -19.43
N ALA A 35 -6.02 -0.84 -18.96
CA ALA A 35 -5.28 -1.81 -19.76
C ALA A 35 -6.18 -2.96 -20.25
N TYR A 36 -7.07 -3.46 -19.40
CA TYR A 36 -8.02 -4.48 -19.79
C TYR A 36 -9.00 -3.98 -20.85
N MET A 37 -9.50 -2.76 -20.75
CA MET A 37 -10.35 -2.16 -21.79
C MET A 37 -9.62 -2.06 -23.13
N GLY A 38 -8.37 -1.57 -23.15
CA GLY A 38 -7.53 -1.55 -24.34
C GLY A 38 -7.35 -2.96 -24.94
N TYR A 39 -7.12 -3.96 -24.10
CA TYR A 39 -7.02 -5.36 -24.56
C TYR A 39 -8.31 -5.87 -25.19
N LEU A 40 -9.49 -5.52 -24.64
CA LEU A 40 -10.79 -5.88 -25.20
C LEU A 40 -11.04 -5.23 -26.57
N ASP A 41 -10.64 -3.98 -26.72
CA ASP A 41 -10.77 -3.21 -27.95
C ASP A 41 -9.70 -3.59 -29.00
N LYS A 42 -8.82 -4.53 -28.64
CA LYS A 42 -7.65 -4.95 -29.44
C LYS A 42 -6.64 -3.82 -29.70
N ASP A 43 -6.66 -2.78 -28.89
CA ASP A 43 -5.61 -1.76 -28.83
C ASP A 43 -4.54 -2.24 -27.85
N PHE A 44 -3.69 -3.16 -28.32
CA PHE A 44 -2.66 -3.79 -27.49
C PHE A 44 -1.55 -2.80 -27.13
N THR A 45 -1.36 -1.75 -27.90
CA THR A 45 -0.44 -0.66 -27.57
C THR A 45 -0.95 0.10 -26.37
N ALA A 46 -2.21 0.54 -26.38
CA ALA A 46 -2.80 1.21 -25.20
C ALA A 46 -2.83 0.30 -23.97
N ALA A 47 -3.10 -0.99 -24.15
CA ALA A 47 -3.04 -1.96 -23.06
C ALA A 47 -1.63 -2.05 -22.46
N ALA A 48 -0.59 -2.13 -23.29
CA ALA A 48 0.80 -2.18 -22.85
C ALA A 48 1.21 -0.89 -22.12
N ASP A 49 0.90 0.28 -22.68
CA ASP A 49 1.24 1.59 -22.10
C ASP A 49 0.63 1.77 -20.70
N ASN A 50 -0.63 1.35 -20.50
CA ASN A 50 -1.28 1.42 -19.21
C ASN A 50 -0.68 0.41 -18.19
N LEU A 51 -0.27 -0.79 -18.63
CA LEU A 51 0.44 -1.74 -17.79
C LEU A 51 1.80 -1.20 -17.35
N GLU A 52 2.56 -0.59 -18.26
CA GLU A 52 3.86 0.02 -17.95
C GLU A 52 3.70 1.20 -16.99
N THR A 53 2.70 2.04 -17.20
CA THR A 53 2.39 3.15 -16.29
C THR A 53 2.02 2.62 -14.90
N ALA A 54 1.17 1.59 -14.81
CA ALA A 54 0.81 0.98 -13.53
C ALA A 54 2.02 0.42 -12.80
N TYR A 55 2.92 -0.23 -13.51
CA TYR A 55 4.10 -0.84 -12.94
C TYR A 55 5.18 0.19 -12.59
N TYR A 56 5.70 0.93 -13.57
CA TYR A 56 6.84 1.82 -13.36
C TYR A 56 6.45 3.10 -12.62
N SER A 57 5.42 3.81 -13.10
CA SER A 57 5.10 5.14 -12.57
C SER A 57 4.32 5.11 -11.25
N VAL A 58 3.64 4.00 -10.92
CA VAL A 58 2.88 3.89 -9.67
C VAL A 58 3.46 2.84 -8.75
N TYR A 59 3.51 1.57 -9.15
CA TYR A 59 3.95 0.48 -8.27
C TYR A 59 5.40 0.61 -7.82
N GLU A 60 6.34 0.91 -8.73
CA GLU A 60 7.76 1.08 -8.41
C GLU A 60 8.07 2.50 -7.91
N GLU A 61 7.72 3.54 -8.66
CA GLU A 61 8.13 4.92 -8.36
C GLU A 61 7.49 5.49 -7.09
N SER A 62 6.29 5.01 -6.70
CA SER A 62 5.69 5.38 -5.42
C SER A 62 6.41 4.76 -4.22
N GLY A 63 7.21 3.73 -4.44
CA GLY A 63 7.81 2.91 -3.39
C GLY A 63 6.91 1.80 -2.85
N LEU A 64 5.72 1.57 -3.42
CA LEU A 64 4.80 0.52 -2.97
C LEU A 64 5.44 -0.87 -3.04
N SER A 65 6.18 -1.18 -4.12
CA SER A 65 6.90 -2.44 -4.28
C SER A 65 7.92 -2.65 -3.16
N HIS A 66 8.65 -1.60 -2.79
CA HIS A 66 9.61 -1.62 -1.69
C HIS A 66 8.93 -1.84 -0.33
N ARG A 67 7.81 -1.16 -0.08
CA ARG A 67 7.04 -1.32 1.16
C ARG A 67 6.43 -2.72 1.29
N ILE A 68 5.97 -3.32 0.19
CA ILE A 68 5.53 -4.73 0.20
C ILE A 68 6.68 -5.64 0.63
N TYR A 69 7.88 -5.42 0.11
CA TYR A 69 9.06 -6.20 0.49
C TYR A 69 9.44 -6.02 1.95
N THR A 70 9.58 -4.78 2.42
CA THR A 70 10.08 -4.46 3.77
C THR A 70 9.07 -4.74 4.87
N ASP A 71 7.80 -4.42 4.64
CA ASP A 71 6.78 -4.48 5.69
C ASP A 71 6.01 -5.80 5.69
N LEU A 72 5.94 -6.49 4.55
CA LEU A 72 5.23 -7.76 4.45
C LEU A 72 6.19 -8.91 4.18
N SER A 73 6.54 -9.18 2.91
CA SER A 73 7.47 -10.24 2.57
C SER A 73 8.02 -10.14 1.14
N LEU A 74 9.19 -10.77 0.91
CA LEU A 74 9.72 -11.00 -0.43
C LEU A 74 8.75 -11.83 -1.29
N SER A 75 8.08 -12.81 -0.71
CA SER A 75 7.12 -13.66 -1.41
C SER A 75 5.92 -12.85 -1.95
N ASP A 76 5.39 -11.93 -1.16
CA ASP A 76 4.30 -11.03 -1.58
C ASP A 76 4.75 -10.15 -2.76
N ARG A 77 5.96 -9.60 -2.71
CA ARG A 77 6.54 -8.82 -3.80
C ARG A 77 6.70 -9.65 -5.07
N LEU A 78 7.34 -10.82 -4.98
CA LEU A 78 7.56 -11.70 -6.13
C LEU A 78 6.25 -12.16 -6.75
N ASN A 79 5.21 -12.37 -5.95
CA ASN A 79 3.88 -12.68 -6.44
C ASN A 79 3.31 -11.52 -7.29
N MET A 80 3.43 -10.28 -6.85
CA MET A 80 3.01 -9.12 -7.63
C MET A 80 3.81 -8.97 -8.92
N GLU A 81 5.13 -9.17 -8.89
CA GLU A 81 5.99 -9.16 -10.09
C GLU A 81 5.52 -10.21 -11.11
N THR A 82 5.17 -11.40 -10.64
CA THR A 82 4.64 -12.48 -11.48
C THR A 82 3.30 -12.10 -12.11
N GLN A 83 2.42 -11.42 -11.38
CA GLN A 83 1.14 -10.93 -11.90
C GLN A 83 1.35 -9.92 -13.04
N PHE A 84 2.20 -8.91 -12.83
CA PHE A 84 2.53 -7.94 -13.88
C PHE A 84 3.20 -8.59 -15.09
N SER A 85 4.16 -9.49 -14.88
CA SER A 85 4.84 -10.24 -15.95
C SER A 85 3.86 -11.06 -16.77
N SER A 86 2.89 -11.71 -16.13
CA SER A 86 1.83 -12.48 -16.81
C SER A 86 0.98 -11.59 -17.71
N LEU A 87 0.54 -10.42 -17.23
CA LEU A 87 -0.24 -9.46 -18.02
C LEU A 87 0.55 -8.91 -19.21
N ARG A 88 1.83 -8.56 -19.00
CA ARG A 88 2.73 -8.13 -20.09
C ARG A 88 2.87 -9.21 -21.17
N SER A 89 3.09 -10.45 -20.77
CA SER A 89 3.21 -11.58 -21.70
C SER A 89 1.93 -11.79 -22.51
N LEU A 90 0.76 -11.70 -21.86
CA LEU A 90 -0.53 -11.81 -22.52
C LEU A 90 -0.77 -10.68 -23.51
N THR A 91 -0.33 -9.45 -23.19
CA THR A 91 -0.42 -8.30 -24.08
C THR A 91 0.52 -8.44 -25.27
N ALA A 92 1.77 -8.82 -25.04
CA ALA A 92 2.79 -8.96 -26.08
C ALA A 92 2.45 -10.04 -27.13
N THR A 93 1.73 -11.08 -26.72
CA THR A 93 1.35 -12.19 -27.62
C THR A 93 -0.08 -12.08 -28.13
N ALA A 94 -0.78 -10.97 -27.85
CA ALA A 94 -2.22 -10.85 -28.10
C ALA A 94 -2.60 -10.87 -29.60
N GLU A 95 -1.75 -10.33 -30.48
CA GLU A 95 -1.97 -10.36 -31.93
C GLU A 95 -1.97 -11.80 -32.47
N GLU A 96 -1.08 -12.65 -31.95
CA GLU A 96 -0.97 -14.04 -32.36
C GLU A 96 -1.99 -14.92 -31.64
N LYS A 97 -2.23 -14.62 -30.34
CA LYS A 97 -3.08 -15.42 -29.48
C LYS A 97 -3.91 -14.58 -28.53
N TYR A 98 -5.07 -14.16 -28.96
CA TYR A 98 -6.02 -13.39 -28.14
C TYR A 98 -6.64 -14.28 -27.05
N GLN A 99 -6.47 -13.91 -25.78
CA GLN A 99 -6.87 -14.70 -24.60
C GLN A 99 -7.71 -13.88 -23.61
N LYS A 100 -8.86 -13.38 -24.05
CA LYS A 100 -9.76 -12.50 -23.29
C LYS A 100 -10.01 -12.98 -21.84
N ASN A 101 -10.42 -14.24 -21.67
CA ASN A 101 -10.78 -14.75 -20.34
C ASN A 101 -9.56 -14.87 -19.42
N LYS A 102 -8.42 -15.27 -19.96
CA LYS A 102 -7.18 -15.36 -19.19
C LYS A 102 -6.69 -13.96 -18.77
N TYR A 103 -6.76 -13.00 -19.69
CA TYR A 103 -6.40 -11.62 -19.39
C TYR A 103 -7.27 -11.03 -18.27
N ARG A 104 -8.60 -11.20 -18.37
CA ARG A 104 -9.55 -10.80 -17.32
C ARG A 104 -9.21 -11.40 -15.97
N THR A 105 -9.04 -12.71 -15.89
CA THR A 105 -8.73 -13.41 -14.65
C THR A 105 -7.41 -12.94 -14.05
N SER A 106 -6.38 -12.73 -14.87
CA SER A 106 -5.08 -12.20 -14.43
C SER A 106 -5.18 -10.75 -13.95
N THR A 107 -5.98 -9.91 -14.62
CA THR A 107 -6.23 -8.53 -14.20
C THR A 107 -6.95 -8.49 -12.85
N ASP A 108 -8.00 -9.28 -12.67
CA ASP A 108 -8.75 -9.34 -11.42
C ASP A 108 -7.89 -9.86 -10.27
N ALA A 109 -7.04 -10.85 -10.52
CA ALA A 109 -6.10 -11.36 -9.53
C ALA A 109 -5.07 -10.29 -9.11
N ALA A 110 -4.48 -9.57 -10.06
CA ALA A 110 -3.51 -8.52 -9.79
C ALA A 110 -4.14 -7.36 -9.00
N LYS A 111 -5.34 -6.91 -9.39
CA LYS A 111 -6.08 -5.84 -8.68
C LYS A 111 -6.39 -6.22 -7.23
N ASN A 112 -6.92 -7.41 -7.02
CA ASN A 112 -7.25 -7.88 -5.67
C ASN A 112 -6.00 -8.04 -4.81
N ALA A 113 -4.91 -8.55 -5.37
CA ALA A 113 -3.65 -8.71 -4.65
C ALA A 113 -3.06 -7.37 -4.22
N ILE A 114 -2.95 -6.39 -5.13
CA ILE A 114 -2.33 -5.11 -4.80
C ILE A 114 -3.12 -4.32 -3.75
N LEU A 115 -4.45 -4.30 -3.84
CA LEU A 115 -5.32 -3.63 -2.87
C LEU A 115 -5.22 -4.29 -1.49
N LYS A 116 -5.18 -5.62 -1.42
CA LYS A 116 -5.01 -6.36 -0.17
C LYS A 116 -3.66 -6.08 0.48
N LEU A 117 -2.58 -6.08 -0.30
CA LEU A 117 -1.24 -5.81 0.21
C LEU A 117 -1.12 -4.38 0.74
N ALA A 118 -1.63 -3.41 0.02
CA ALA A 118 -1.62 -2.01 0.43
C ALA A 118 -2.38 -1.80 1.75
N ARG A 119 -3.56 -2.40 1.94
CA ARG A 119 -4.28 -2.36 3.22
C ARG A 119 -3.46 -2.93 4.37
N ARG A 120 -2.80 -4.06 4.17
CA ARG A 120 -1.94 -4.67 5.19
C ARG A 120 -0.77 -3.78 5.59
N ILE A 121 -0.22 -3.00 4.66
CA ILE A 121 0.83 -2.03 4.95
C ILE A 121 0.26 -0.86 5.76
N ASP A 122 -0.88 -0.30 5.35
CA ASP A 122 -1.54 0.81 6.05
C ASP A 122 -1.93 0.42 7.47
N GLU A 123 -2.46 -0.79 7.69
CA GLU A 123 -2.79 -1.35 9.00
C GLU A 123 -1.54 -1.45 9.89
N LYS A 124 -0.44 -2.01 9.39
CA LYS A 124 0.83 -2.09 10.14
C LYS A 124 1.40 -0.71 10.49
N THR A 125 1.29 0.26 9.59
CA THR A 125 1.73 1.62 9.84
C THR A 125 0.91 2.27 10.95
N ALA A 126 -0.41 2.07 10.96
CA ALA A 126 -1.30 2.58 11.99
C ALA A 126 -1.01 1.95 13.37
N GLU A 127 -0.76 0.63 13.41
CA GLU A 127 -0.39 -0.09 14.65
C GLU A 127 0.92 0.44 15.22
N ALA A 128 1.98 0.59 14.40
CA ALA A 128 3.27 1.11 14.83
C ALA A 128 3.16 2.54 15.39
N THR A 129 2.38 3.40 14.76
CA THR A 129 2.14 4.77 15.23
C THR A 129 1.39 4.79 16.56
N ALA A 130 0.46 3.86 16.79
CA ALA A 130 -0.28 3.75 18.03
C ALA A 130 0.61 3.24 19.19
N GLU A 131 1.54 2.31 18.90
CA GLU A 131 2.52 1.83 19.89
C GLU A 131 3.50 2.93 20.31
N GLU A 132 4.06 3.68 19.35
CA GLU A 132 4.96 4.81 19.65
C GLU A 132 4.26 5.90 20.47
N ALA A 133 2.99 6.19 20.20
CA ALA A 133 2.20 7.13 20.98
C ALA A 133 1.92 6.61 22.42
N GLY A 134 1.76 5.31 22.57
CA GLY A 134 1.61 4.65 23.88
C GLY A 134 2.88 4.70 24.73
N GLU A 135 4.05 4.39 24.13
CA GLU A 135 5.36 4.46 24.81
C GLU A 135 5.73 5.90 25.19
N ALA A 136 5.45 6.89 24.35
CA ALA A 136 5.70 8.29 24.66
C ALA A 136 4.84 8.77 25.87
N ALA A 137 3.63 8.27 26.00
CA ALA A 137 2.74 8.56 27.14
C ALA A 137 3.22 7.89 28.44
N GLU A 138 3.86 6.72 28.38
CA GLU A 138 4.45 6.05 29.54
C GLU A 138 5.81 6.64 29.95
N ALA A 139 6.60 7.15 29.01
CA ALA A 139 7.90 7.77 29.30
C ALA A 139 7.77 9.14 29.98
N GLU A 140 6.68 9.88 29.81
CA GLU A 140 6.40 11.14 30.51
C GLU A 140 5.98 10.95 31.97
N THR A 141 5.75 9.75 32.46
CA THR A 141 5.36 9.46 33.84
C THR A 141 6.53 9.28 34.81
N VAL A 142 7.80 9.40 34.40
CA VAL A 142 8.98 9.09 35.26
C VAL A 142 9.70 10.32 35.84
N GLU A 143 9.31 11.56 35.60
CA GLU A 143 9.78 12.69 36.40
C GLU A 143 8.66 13.67 36.74
N ALA A 144 8.12 13.54 37.97
CA ALA A 144 7.18 14.50 38.53
C ALA A 144 7.95 15.72 39.12
N PRO A 145 7.80 16.93 38.61
CA PRO A 145 8.00 18.13 39.38
C PRO A 145 6.78 18.29 40.28
N LYS A 146 7.05 18.51 41.57
CA LYS A 146 6.04 18.88 42.59
C LYS A 146 5.25 20.11 42.11
N GLN A 147 3.94 19.95 42.03
CA GLN A 147 2.86 20.89 41.68
C GLN A 147 2.37 20.75 40.21
N SER A 148 1.56 19.74 39.97
CA SER A 148 0.68 19.69 38.80
C SER A 148 -0.78 19.61 39.26
N ASP A 149 -1.57 20.50 38.70
CA ASP A 149 -3.01 20.64 38.93
C ASP A 149 -3.74 19.30 38.67
N PRO A 150 -4.52 18.75 39.61
CA PRO A 150 -5.17 17.44 39.47
C PRO A 150 -6.13 17.34 38.30
N ARG A 151 -6.51 18.46 37.69
CA ARG A 151 -7.38 18.52 36.52
C ARG A 151 -6.70 18.08 35.22
N LEU A 152 -5.37 18.27 35.10
CA LEU A 152 -4.61 17.88 33.90
C LEU A 152 -4.40 16.36 33.83
N LEU A 153 -4.15 15.73 34.97
CA LEU A 153 -4.00 14.27 35.07
C LEU A 153 -5.29 13.52 34.76
N THR A 154 -6.44 14.08 35.14
CA THR A 154 -7.76 13.50 34.83
C THR A 154 -8.08 13.62 33.33
N PHE A 155 -7.63 14.69 32.65
CA PHE A 155 -7.86 14.90 31.23
C PHE A 155 -7.01 13.95 30.36
N LEU A 156 -5.74 13.73 30.70
CA LEU A 156 -4.85 12.80 29.99
C LEU A 156 -5.29 11.34 30.15
N GLY A 157 -5.75 10.95 31.36
CA GLY A 157 -6.30 9.62 31.59
C GLY A 157 -7.59 9.36 30.81
N ALA A 158 -8.48 10.34 30.72
CA ALA A 158 -9.73 10.23 29.97
C ALA A 158 -9.50 10.16 28.45
N PHE A 159 -8.48 10.88 27.93
CA PHE A 159 -8.15 10.88 26.52
C PHE A 159 -7.59 9.51 26.05
N GLY A 160 -6.72 8.87 26.87
CA GLY A 160 -6.18 7.54 26.60
C GLY A 160 -7.26 6.46 26.54
N ILE A 161 -8.27 6.54 27.40
CA ILE A 161 -9.42 5.60 27.42
C ILE A 161 -10.30 5.77 26.18
N ILE A 162 -10.57 7.01 25.76
CA ILE A 162 -11.40 7.30 24.59
C ILE A 162 -10.75 6.80 23.28
N VAL A 163 -9.44 6.94 23.16
CA VAL A 163 -8.69 6.44 21.98
C VAL A 163 -8.72 4.90 21.93
N ARG A 164 -8.58 4.24 23.08
CA ARG A 164 -8.62 2.78 23.16
C ARG A 164 -10.02 2.23 22.85
N GLU A 165 -11.06 2.79 23.43
CA GLU A 165 -12.45 2.38 23.17
C GLU A 165 -12.92 2.73 21.75
N GLY A 166 -12.44 3.82 21.18
CA GLY A 166 -12.70 4.21 19.80
C GLY A 166 -12.12 3.25 18.77
N LEU A 167 -10.91 2.71 19.02
CA LEU A 167 -10.26 1.71 18.16
C LEU A 167 -10.95 0.34 18.25
N GLU A 168 -11.40 -0.07 19.42
CA GLU A 168 -12.15 -1.34 19.60
C GLU A 168 -13.51 -1.27 18.88
N ALA A 169 -14.19 -0.13 18.89
CA ALA A 169 -15.46 0.07 18.20
C ALA A 169 -15.32 0.01 16.66
N ILE A 170 -14.23 0.49 16.11
CA ILE A 170 -13.94 0.43 14.66
C ILE A 170 -13.65 -1.02 14.23
N LEU A 171 -12.96 -1.81 15.06
CA LEU A 171 -12.67 -3.23 14.80
C LEU A 171 -13.94 -4.10 14.78
N VAL A 172 -14.91 -3.79 15.60
CA VAL A 172 -16.20 -4.54 15.68
C VAL A 172 -17.11 -4.25 14.50
N ILE A 173 -17.02 -3.08 13.88
CA ILE A 173 -17.85 -2.71 12.72
C ILE A 173 -17.26 -3.28 11.41
N ALA A 174 -15.97 -3.62 11.39
CA ALA A 174 -15.27 -4.17 10.22
C ALA A 174 -15.23 -5.72 10.16
N ALA A 175 -15.88 -6.37 11.13
CA ALA A 175 -15.95 -7.84 11.19
C ALA A 175 -17.19 -8.41 10.49
#